data_5061c2c632d9c7358ea4341449967ac9
#
_entry.id   5061c2c632d9c7358ea4341449967ac9
#
_cell.length_a   1.000
_cell.length_b   1.000
_cell.length_c   1.000
_cell.angle_alpha   90.00
_cell.angle_beta   90.00
_cell.angle_gamma   90.00
#
_symmetry.space_group_name_H-M   'P 1'
#
loop_
_entity.id
_entity.type
_entity.pdbx_description
1 polymer ?
#
loop_
_entity_poly.entity_id
_entity_poly.type
_entity_poly.pdbx_seq_one_letter_code
_entity_poly.pdbx_strand_id
1 'polypeptide(L)'
;MMDRLQNTLPPSADQMQTVLAQAVEKSGWRQIGGPLFRKYVALFLAVVCVALLSNGLFEIWFSYREHKTALIRIQREQAESAAAKISTFIREIESQVGWTTQLPWSAGTIDQRRFDGLRLLRQVPAITELAQLDSTGKEQLKVSRLAMDVVASQGDMSAEPKFAEAVAKKVYYGPVYFRRESEPYMTLSLAGTRRDAGVSVAEVNLKLIWDVVTGIKVGEQGQAFVIDAQGRLIAHPDISLVLRNTDMTRLTQVVAARAAGSGAATEPVQTAVDVRGRDVLTAYASVAPLGWIIFVELPFEEAYAPLYDAIKRSGALLFAGLTLAFLSGVFLARRMVVPIQMLRAGAARIGAGDLTQRINIKTGDELEGLANQFNDMAGKLEESYAGLEQKVEQRTQELAQSVGELRALGEVSQAVNSTLDLETVL
;
A
#
# COMPACT_ATOMS: atom_id res chain seq x y z
N MET A 1 67.63 -47.10 11.52
CA MET A 1 67.36 -46.59 12.90
C MET A 1 68.17 -45.30 13.09
N MET A 2 68.00 -44.32 12.22
CA MET A 2 68.69 -43.05 12.30
C MET A 2 67.92 -42.08 11.39
N ASP A 3 66.70 -41.62 11.89
CA ASP A 3 66.03 -40.56 11.13
C ASP A 3 64.84 -39.97 11.92
N ARG A 4 65.02 -39.63 13.20
CA ARG A 4 64.04 -38.99 14.05
C ARG A 4 64.62 -38.02 15.09
N LEU A 5 65.63 -37.23 14.73
CA LEU A 5 66.19 -36.21 15.61
C LEU A 5 66.54 -34.89 14.88
N GLN A 6 65.72 -34.44 13.98
CA GLN A 6 65.86 -33.09 13.42
C GLN A 6 64.46 -32.42 13.30
N ASN A 7 63.93 -31.90 14.36
CA ASN A 7 63.03 -30.76 14.29
C ASN A 7 62.60 -30.27 15.70
N THR A 8 63.51 -29.73 16.47
CA THR A 8 63.20 -28.93 17.66
C THR A 8 64.13 -27.75 17.78
N LEU A 9 64.13 -26.90 16.73
CA LEU A 9 64.63 -25.53 16.88
C LEU A 9 63.43 -24.65 17.29
N PRO A 10 63.52 -23.83 18.34
CA PRO A 10 62.47 -22.90 18.69
C PRO A 10 62.24 -21.92 17.53
N PRO A 11 61.00 -21.54 17.24
CA PRO A 11 60.70 -20.60 16.15
C PRO A 11 61.46 -19.28 16.36
N SER A 12 62.00 -18.73 15.29
CA SER A 12 62.73 -17.47 15.31
C SER A 12 61.82 -16.33 15.86
N ALA A 13 62.45 -15.34 16.50
CA ALA A 13 61.72 -14.19 17.10
C ALA A 13 60.73 -13.55 16.10
N ASP A 14 61.07 -13.53 14.82
CA ASP A 14 60.23 -13.00 13.74
C ASP A 14 58.99 -13.88 13.45
N GLN A 15 59.14 -15.21 13.51
CA GLN A 15 58.01 -16.13 13.36
C GLN A 15 57.07 -16.05 14.55
N MET A 16 57.61 -15.82 15.74
CA MET A 16 56.81 -15.65 16.97
C MET A 16 56.05 -14.33 16.97
N GLN A 17 56.66 -13.24 16.43
CA GLN A 17 55.96 -11.97 16.25
C GLN A 17 54.84 -12.07 15.19
N THR A 18 55.07 -12.78 14.09
CA THR A 18 54.05 -12.96 13.05
C THR A 18 52.89 -13.83 13.53
N VAL A 19 53.13 -14.87 14.29
CA VAL A 19 52.12 -15.73 14.89
C VAL A 19 51.34 -14.97 15.98
N LEU A 20 52.02 -14.15 16.78
CA LEU A 20 51.35 -13.27 17.78
C LEU A 20 50.54 -12.18 17.11
N ALA A 21 51.00 -11.55 16.02
CA ALA A 21 50.28 -10.58 15.25
C ALA A 21 48.97 -11.16 14.63
N GLN A 22 49.10 -12.36 14.02
CA GLN A 22 47.94 -13.09 13.47
C GLN A 22 46.96 -13.58 14.56
N ALA A 23 47.47 -13.95 15.73
CA ALA A 23 46.63 -14.34 16.87
C ALA A 23 45.88 -13.14 17.46
N VAL A 24 46.52 -11.95 17.49
CA VAL A 24 45.89 -10.70 17.95
C VAL A 24 44.86 -10.23 16.94
N GLU A 25 45.12 -10.32 15.65
CA GLU A 25 44.17 -9.95 14.60
C GLU A 25 42.93 -10.89 14.58
N LYS A 26 43.12 -12.19 14.72
CA LYS A 26 42.03 -13.17 14.85
C LYS A 26 41.27 -13.05 16.17
N SER A 27 41.89 -12.61 17.28
CA SER A 27 41.19 -12.39 18.56
C SER A 27 40.31 -11.17 18.55
N GLY A 28 40.67 -10.11 17.79
CA GLY A 28 39.87 -8.88 17.66
C GLY A 28 38.45 -9.09 17.11
N TRP A 29 38.27 -9.99 16.15
CA TRP A 29 36.95 -10.31 15.59
C TRP A 29 36.07 -11.22 16.46
N ARG A 30 36.71 -12.10 17.25
CA ARG A 30 36.00 -13.01 18.16
C ARG A 30 35.50 -12.33 19.45
N GLN A 31 36.09 -11.22 19.86
CA GLN A 31 35.72 -10.50 21.09
C GLN A 31 34.50 -9.58 20.92
N ILE A 32 34.11 -9.23 19.66
CA ILE A 32 32.94 -8.40 19.35
C ILE A 32 31.61 -9.11 19.68
N GLY A 33 31.64 -10.41 20.00
CA GLY A 33 30.44 -11.26 20.21
C GLY A 33 30.12 -11.62 21.67
N GLY A 34 30.55 -10.87 22.66
CA GLY A 34 30.23 -11.13 24.07
C GLY A 34 28.72 -11.18 24.35
N PRO A 35 28.26 -11.91 25.39
CA PRO A 35 26.85 -12.06 25.69
C PRO A 35 26.13 -10.73 25.97
N LEU A 36 26.83 -9.74 26.51
CA LEU A 36 26.32 -8.39 26.71
C LEU A 36 26.07 -7.66 25.38
N PHE A 37 27.06 -7.71 24.46
CA PHE A 37 26.92 -7.13 23.12
C PHE A 37 25.68 -7.66 22.40
N ARG A 38 25.56 -8.99 22.35
CA ARG A 38 24.43 -9.66 21.67
C ARG A 38 23.07 -9.27 22.28
N LYS A 39 22.99 -9.16 23.61
CA LYS A 39 21.75 -8.78 24.30
C LYS A 39 21.31 -7.35 23.98
N TYR A 40 22.21 -6.39 24.07
CA TYR A 40 21.85 -4.97 23.83
C TYR A 40 21.60 -4.67 22.36
N VAL A 41 22.41 -5.21 21.44
CA VAL A 41 22.17 -5.05 19.99
C VAL A 41 20.88 -5.74 19.58
N ALA A 42 20.62 -6.96 20.07
CA ALA A 42 19.38 -7.66 19.76
C ALA A 42 18.15 -6.94 20.32
N LEU A 43 18.22 -6.44 21.57
CA LEU A 43 17.14 -5.67 22.16
C LEU A 43 16.87 -4.37 21.40
N PHE A 44 17.90 -3.61 21.09
CA PHE A 44 17.78 -2.37 20.30
C PHE A 44 17.19 -2.64 18.92
N LEU A 45 17.72 -3.63 18.21
CA LEU A 45 17.22 -4.02 16.91
C LEU A 45 15.76 -4.51 16.98
N ALA A 46 15.40 -5.28 18.00
CA ALA A 46 14.03 -5.75 18.23
C ALA A 46 13.05 -4.59 18.44
N VAL A 47 13.40 -3.61 19.27
CA VAL A 47 12.57 -2.42 19.50
C VAL A 47 12.38 -1.62 18.21
N VAL A 48 13.46 -1.37 17.47
CA VAL A 48 13.40 -0.66 16.19
C VAL A 48 12.58 -1.44 15.16
N CYS A 49 12.78 -2.75 15.05
CA CYS A 49 11.99 -3.61 14.17
C CYS A 49 10.50 -3.55 14.51
N VAL A 50 10.13 -3.70 15.78
CA VAL A 50 8.72 -3.63 16.21
C VAL A 50 8.12 -2.26 15.89
N ALA A 51 8.83 -1.17 16.16
CA ALA A 51 8.36 0.17 15.86
C ALA A 51 8.15 0.40 14.35
N LEU A 52 9.12 0.02 13.52
CA LEU A 52 9.05 0.19 12.07
C LEU A 52 7.99 -0.73 11.44
N LEU A 53 7.87 -1.98 11.88
CA LEU A 53 6.87 -2.92 11.39
C LEU A 53 5.45 -2.49 11.78
N SER A 54 5.24 -2.07 13.03
CA SER A 54 3.92 -1.60 13.47
C SER A 54 3.48 -0.35 12.71
N ASN A 55 4.40 0.61 12.48
CA ASN A 55 4.11 1.80 11.67
C ASN A 55 3.78 1.43 10.21
N GLY A 56 4.61 0.57 9.59
CA GLY A 56 4.39 0.15 8.20
C GLY A 56 3.10 -0.64 8.00
N LEU A 57 2.75 -1.56 8.92
CA LEU A 57 1.50 -2.30 8.88
C LEU A 57 0.29 -1.38 9.05
N PHE A 58 0.38 -0.41 9.98
CA PHE A 58 -0.68 0.57 10.19
C PHE A 58 -0.89 1.45 8.96
N GLU A 59 0.19 1.94 8.34
CA GLU A 59 0.15 2.75 7.11
C GLU A 59 -0.50 1.97 5.95
N ILE A 60 -0.08 0.72 5.73
CA ILE A 60 -0.63 -0.13 4.66
C ILE A 60 -2.12 -0.41 4.91
N TRP A 61 -2.51 -0.75 6.15
CA TRP A 61 -3.90 -1.05 6.49
C TRP A 61 -4.81 0.18 6.30
N PHE A 62 -4.36 1.35 6.77
CA PHE A 62 -5.10 2.61 6.65
C PHE A 62 -5.22 3.04 5.18
N SER A 63 -4.11 3.03 4.45
CA SER A 63 -4.06 3.37 3.02
C SER A 63 -4.95 2.45 2.17
N TYR A 64 -4.96 1.15 2.44
CA TYR A 64 -5.83 0.20 1.74
C TYR A 64 -7.31 0.54 1.94
N ARG A 65 -7.72 0.80 3.17
CA ARG A 65 -9.12 1.08 3.51
C ARG A 65 -9.60 2.41 2.91
N GLU A 66 -8.78 3.44 3.00
CA GLU A 66 -9.08 4.76 2.47
C GLU A 66 -9.15 4.76 0.94
N HIS A 67 -8.18 4.13 0.28
CA HIS A 67 -8.10 4.06 -1.18
C HIS A 67 -9.30 3.34 -1.79
N LYS A 68 -9.67 2.18 -1.24
CA LYS A 68 -10.84 1.41 -1.68
C LYS A 68 -12.13 2.24 -1.58
N THR A 69 -12.35 2.90 -0.45
CA THR A 69 -13.55 3.71 -0.22
C THR A 69 -13.59 4.92 -1.16
N ALA A 70 -12.46 5.58 -1.37
CA ALA A 70 -12.36 6.73 -2.27
C ALA A 70 -12.64 6.35 -3.74
N LEU A 71 -12.07 5.23 -4.22
CA LEU A 71 -12.28 4.75 -5.59
C LEU A 71 -13.75 4.40 -5.86
N ILE A 72 -14.39 3.67 -4.95
CA ILE A 72 -15.81 3.32 -5.08
C ILE A 72 -16.68 4.57 -5.11
N ARG A 73 -16.37 5.56 -4.27
CA ARG A 73 -17.08 6.84 -4.26
C ARG A 73 -16.94 7.58 -5.59
N ILE A 74 -15.73 7.68 -6.13
CA ILE A 74 -15.48 8.33 -7.43
C ILE A 74 -16.24 7.61 -8.55
N GLN A 75 -16.19 6.28 -8.61
CA GLN A 75 -16.92 5.51 -9.60
C GLN A 75 -18.43 5.72 -9.50
N ARG A 76 -18.95 5.76 -8.28
CA ARG A 76 -20.37 6.01 -8.03
C ARG A 76 -20.79 7.41 -8.47
N GLU A 77 -20.03 8.43 -8.11
CA GLU A 77 -20.28 9.82 -8.53
C GLU A 77 -20.25 9.95 -10.06
N GLN A 78 -19.35 9.23 -10.74
CA GLN A 78 -19.31 9.22 -12.21
C GLN A 78 -20.52 8.49 -12.81
N ALA A 79 -20.92 7.34 -12.25
CA ALA A 79 -22.11 6.64 -12.69
C ALA A 79 -23.38 7.49 -12.51
N GLU A 80 -23.53 8.14 -11.35
CA GLU A 80 -24.66 9.03 -11.05
C GLU A 80 -24.68 10.26 -11.99
N SER A 81 -23.53 10.88 -12.24
CA SER A 81 -23.39 12.02 -13.17
C SER A 81 -23.78 11.61 -14.61
N ALA A 82 -23.32 10.46 -15.06
CA ALA A 82 -23.66 9.96 -16.38
C ALA A 82 -25.15 9.59 -16.48
N ALA A 83 -25.69 8.94 -15.47
CA ALA A 83 -27.11 8.62 -15.39
C ALA A 83 -27.98 9.89 -15.45
N ALA A 84 -27.59 10.94 -14.72
CA ALA A 84 -28.27 12.24 -14.76
C ALA A 84 -28.22 12.89 -16.13
N LYS A 85 -27.07 12.86 -16.83
CA LYS A 85 -26.93 13.39 -18.20
C LYS A 85 -27.85 12.66 -19.18
N ILE A 86 -27.87 11.32 -19.15
CA ILE A 86 -28.73 10.51 -20.00
C ILE A 86 -30.21 10.80 -19.67
N SER A 87 -30.57 10.82 -18.40
CA SER A 87 -31.93 11.11 -17.95
C SER A 87 -32.40 12.50 -18.41
N THR A 88 -31.55 13.52 -18.29
CA THR A 88 -31.84 14.90 -18.74
C THR A 88 -32.04 14.93 -20.26
N PHE A 89 -31.16 14.27 -21.01
CA PHE A 89 -31.29 14.17 -22.48
C PHE A 89 -32.59 13.54 -22.91
N ILE A 90 -32.98 12.43 -22.30
CA ILE A 90 -34.24 11.75 -22.65
C ILE A 90 -35.46 12.61 -22.28
N ARG A 91 -35.47 13.24 -21.09
CA ARG A 91 -36.57 14.14 -20.68
C ARG A 91 -36.70 15.36 -21.57
N GLU A 92 -35.58 15.90 -22.04
CA GLU A 92 -35.61 17.01 -22.97
C GLU A 92 -36.26 16.61 -24.29
N ILE A 93 -35.88 15.46 -24.87
CA ILE A 93 -36.50 14.93 -26.07
C ILE A 93 -37.99 14.65 -25.83
N GLU A 94 -38.36 14.06 -24.71
CA GLU A 94 -39.74 13.80 -24.32
C GLU A 94 -40.53 15.11 -24.29
N SER A 95 -39.98 16.16 -23.64
CA SER A 95 -40.62 17.47 -23.60
C SER A 95 -40.82 18.09 -24.97
N GLN A 96 -39.79 18.01 -25.82
CA GLN A 96 -39.82 18.55 -27.19
C GLN A 96 -40.79 17.80 -28.10
N VAL A 97 -40.87 16.48 -28.03
CA VAL A 97 -41.83 15.66 -28.77
C VAL A 97 -43.25 15.88 -28.20
N GLY A 98 -43.40 15.98 -26.86
CA GLY A 98 -44.66 16.21 -26.18
C GLY A 98 -45.34 17.48 -26.63
N TRP A 99 -44.58 18.52 -26.95
CA TRP A 99 -45.12 19.75 -27.49
C TRP A 99 -45.92 19.54 -28.80
N THR A 100 -45.45 18.61 -29.65
CA THR A 100 -46.13 18.32 -30.94
C THR A 100 -47.46 17.56 -30.78
N THR A 101 -47.73 16.98 -29.61
CA THR A 101 -48.98 16.21 -29.31
C THR A 101 -50.03 17.07 -28.63
N GLN A 102 -49.77 18.33 -28.30
CA GLN A 102 -50.72 19.17 -27.53
C GLN A 102 -51.95 19.62 -28.34
N LEU A 103 -51.78 19.78 -29.66
CA LEU A 103 -52.86 20.23 -30.53
C LEU A 103 -53.65 19.00 -31.05
N PRO A 104 -55.01 19.02 -30.90
CA PRO A 104 -55.87 17.99 -31.46
C PRO A 104 -55.81 18.00 -32.98
N TRP A 105 -56.11 16.86 -33.62
CA TRP A 105 -56.06 16.76 -35.10
C TRP A 105 -57.07 17.68 -35.78
N SER A 106 -58.16 18.03 -35.09
CA SER A 106 -59.16 19.01 -35.57
C SER A 106 -58.64 20.44 -35.60
N ALA A 107 -57.56 20.77 -34.92
CA ALA A 107 -57.07 22.14 -34.73
C ALA A 107 -55.72 22.34 -35.49
N GLY A 108 -55.72 22.46 -36.78
CA GLY A 108 -54.54 22.79 -37.57
C GLY A 108 -54.47 22.00 -38.87
N THR A 109 -53.84 22.57 -39.90
CA THR A 109 -53.63 21.94 -41.18
C THR A 109 -52.45 20.98 -41.12
N ILE A 110 -52.46 20.01 -42.04
CA ILE A 110 -51.36 19.03 -42.16
C ILE A 110 -50.04 19.74 -42.52
N ASP A 111 -50.09 20.82 -43.30
CA ASP A 111 -48.94 21.63 -43.67
C ASP A 111 -48.33 22.33 -42.44
N GLN A 112 -49.16 22.82 -41.54
CA GLN A 112 -48.70 23.42 -40.28
C GLN A 112 -47.97 22.38 -39.43
N ARG A 113 -48.54 21.19 -39.28
CA ARG A 113 -47.92 20.09 -38.52
C ARG A 113 -46.62 19.61 -39.14
N ARG A 114 -46.56 19.60 -40.51
CA ARG A 114 -45.35 19.30 -41.23
C ARG A 114 -44.27 20.32 -40.96
N PHE A 115 -44.64 21.63 -40.99
CA PHE A 115 -43.68 22.69 -40.69
C PHE A 115 -43.16 22.58 -39.23
N ASP A 116 -44.02 22.32 -38.29
CA ASP A 116 -43.67 22.17 -36.87
C ASP A 116 -42.77 20.95 -36.67
N GLY A 117 -43.07 19.81 -37.31
CA GLY A 117 -42.22 18.61 -37.29
C GLY A 117 -40.84 18.88 -37.88
N LEU A 118 -40.75 19.52 -39.04
CA LEU A 118 -39.46 19.89 -39.66
C LEU A 118 -38.66 20.87 -38.81
N ARG A 119 -39.35 21.78 -38.13
CA ARG A 119 -38.73 22.70 -37.16
C ARG A 119 -38.16 21.94 -35.98
N LEU A 120 -38.93 20.97 -35.39
CA LEU A 120 -38.46 20.14 -34.31
C LEU A 120 -37.19 19.33 -34.72
N LEU A 121 -37.23 18.69 -35.91
CA LEU A 121 -36.07 17.94 -36.39
C LEU A 121 -34.83 18.80 -36.54
N ARG A 122 -34.98 20.10 -36.93
CA ARG A 122 -33.87 21.07 -37.02
C ARG A 122 -33.35 21.49 -35.65
N GLN A 123 -34.24 21.70 -34.66
CA GLN A 123 -33.89 22.15 -33.33
C GLN A 123 -33.24 21.04 -32.50
N VAL A 124 -33.72 19.80 -32.67
CA VAL A 124 -33.26 18.62 -31.90
C VAL A 124 -32.63 17.61 -32.85
N PRO A 125 -31.32 17.71 -33.11
CA PRO A 125 -30.62 16.81 -34.04
C PRO A 125 -30.71 15.33 -33.72
N ALA A 126 -30.94 14.98 -32.46
CA ALA A 126 -31.11 13.60 -32.00
C ALA A 126 -32.40 12.95 -32.54
N ILE A 127 -33.43 13.76 -32.86
CA ILE A 127 -34.67 13.24 -33.48
C ILE A 127 -34.41 13.19 -35.00
N THR A 128 -34.41 12.00 -35.54
CA THR A 128 -34.16 11.76 -36.97
C THR A 128 -35.43 11.59 -37.77
N GLU A 129 -36.52 11.23 -37.13
CA GLU A 129 -37.81 10.99 -37.75
C GLU A 129 -38.94 11.26 -36.75
N LEU A 130 -40.01 11.88 -37.18
CA LEU A 130 -41.19 12.12 -36.42
C LEU A 130 -42.42 11.66 -37.21
N ALA A 131 -43.15 10.69 -36.73
CA ALA A 131 -44.45 10.28 -37.27
C ALA A 131 -45.54 10.76 -36.31
N GLN A 132 -46.64 11.22 -36.87
CA GLN A 132 -47.81 11.60 -36.12
C GLN A 132 -49.01 10.71 -36.53
N LEU A 133 -49.53 10.01 -35.54
CA LEU A 133 -50.69 9.10 -35.67
C LEU A 133 -51.94 9.80 -35.11
N ASP A 134 -53.06 9.56 -35.75
CA ASP A 134 -54.32 10.04 -35.20
C ASP A 134 -54.82 9.19 -34.00
N SER A 135 -55.96 9.52 -33.45
CA SER A 135 -56.56 8.81 -32.31
C SER A 135 -56.92 7.38 -32.60
N THR A 136 -56.95 6.98 -33.87
CA THR A 136 -57.27 5.60 -34.32
C THR A 136 -56.00 4.78 -34.64
N GLY A 137 -54.80 5.41 -34.56
CA GLY A 137 -53.54 4.76 -34.84
C GLY A 137 -53.10 4.82 -36.31
N LYS A 138 -53.80 5.61 -37.15
CA LYS A 138 -53.42 5.80 -38.54
C LYS A 138 -52.38 6.87 -38.73
N GLU A 139 -51.33 6.59 -39.53
CA GLU A 139 -50.31 7.55 -39.82
C GLU A 139 -50.79 8.67 -40.75
N GLN A 140 -50.79 9.87 -40.23
CA GLN A 140 -51.23 11.06 -40.92
C GLN A 140 -50.09 11.85 -41.50
N LEU A 141 -48.94 11.85 -40.83
CA LEU A 141 -47.76 12.60 -41.21
C LEU A 141 -46.50 11.84 -40.74
N LYS A 142 -45.51 11.80 -41.60
CA LYS A 142 -44.15 11.37 -41.25
C LYS A 142 -43.14 12.32 -41.88
N VAL A 143 -42.34 12.99 -41.06
CA VAL A 143 -41.23 13.82 -41.46
C VAL A 143 -39.93 13.15 -41.08
N SER A 144 -38.94 13.20 -41.98
CA SER A 144 -37.70 12.50 -41.79
C SER A 144 -36.51 13.32 -42.25
N ARG A 145 -35.38 13.21 -41.56
CA ARG A 145 -34.08 13.76 -42.04
C ARG A 145 -33.37 12.80 -43.00
N LEU A 146 -33.77 11.55 -42.98
CA LEU A 146 -33.07 10.46 -43.68
C LEU A 146 -33.85 9.94 -44.89
N ALA A 147 -35.13 10.34 -45.05
CA ALA A 147 -36.02 9.91 -46.12
C ALA A 147 -36.96 11.04 -46.55
N MET A 148 -37.72 10.84 -47.60
CA MET A 148 -38.76 11.78 -48.03
C MET A 148 -39.91 11.83 -47.02
N ASP A 149 -40.49 13.01 -46.84
CA ASP A 149 -41.69 13.16 -46.03
C ASP A 149 -42.85 12.40 -46.63
N VAL A 150 -43.64 11.79 -45.76
CA VAL A 150 -44.86 11.06 -46.17
C VAL A 150 -46.05 11.75 -45.53
N VAL A 151 -47.05 12.06 -46.33
CA VAL A 151 -48.27 12.76 -45.90
C VAL A 151 -49.45 11.83 -46.22
N ALA A 152 -50.30 11.62 -45.20
CA ALA A 152 -51.54 10.86 -45.27
C ALA A 152 -51.36 9.43 -45.80
N SER A 153 -50.33 8.73 -45.34
CA SER A 153 -50.09 7.32 -45.72
C SER A 153 -51.22 6.38 -45.29
N GLN A 154 -51.99 6.78 -44.27
CA GLN A 154 -53.07 5.98 -43.64
C GLN A 154 -52.62 4.59 -43.16
N GLY A 155 -51.30 4.37 -43.03
CA GLY A 155 -50.76 3.15 -42.46
C GLY A 155 -51.34 2.89 -41.06
N ASP A 156 -51.94 1.72 -40.86
CA ASP A 156 -52.53 1.36 -39.56
C ASP A 156 -51.46 0.80 -38.62
N MET A 157 -51.19 1.56 -37.54
CA MET A 157 -50.25 1.20 -36.49
C MET A 157 -50.95 0.97 -35.13
N SER A 158 -52.30 0.82 -35.14
CA SER A 158 -53.09 0.68 -33.92
C SER A 158 -52.72 -0.53 -33.05
N ALA A 159 -52.23 -1.60 -33.68
CA ALA A 159 -51.77 -2.83 -33.01
C ALA A 159 -50.28 -2.77 -32.59
N GLU A 160 -49.53 -1.80 -33.05
CA GLU A 160 -48.10 -1.70 -32.72
C GLU A 160 -47.87 -1.19 -31.27
N PRO A 161 -46.86 -1.74 -30.56
CA PRO A 161 -46.56 -1.30 -29.18
C PRO A 161 -46.33 0.19 -29.06
N LYS A 162 -45.70 0.85 -30.06
CA LYS A 162 -45.46 2.30 -30.07
C LYS A 162 -46.72 3.16 -30.05
N PHE A 163 -47.87 2.63 -30.48
CA PHE A 163 -49.17 3.28 -30.33
C PHE A 163 -49.93 2.78 -29.10
N ALA A 164 -50.13 1.45 -28.99
CA ALA A 164 -50.95 0.86 -27.94
C ALA A 164 -50.44 1.18 -26.53
N GLU A 165 -49.14 1.04 -26.32
CA GLU A 165 -48.53 1.37 -24.99
C GLU A 165 -48.47 2.87 -24.72
N ALA A 166 -48.22 3.71 -25.74
CA ALA A 166 -48.21 5.15 -25.57
C ALA A 166 -49.62 5.65 -25.15
N VAL A 167 -50.70 5.13 -25.76
CA VAL A 167 -52.07 5.47 -25.35
C VAL A 167 -52.34 5.03 -23.92
N ALA A 168 -51.90 3.82 -23.50
CA ALA A 168 -52.14 3.26 -22.19
C ALA A 168 -51.33 3.98 -21.08
N LYS A 169 -50.03 4.24 -21.33
CA LYS A 169 -49.08 4.74 -20.33
C LYS A 169 -48.70 6.22 -20.49
N LYS A 170 -49.20 6.89 -21.52
CA LYS A 170 -48.88 8.24 -21.99
C LYS A 170 -47.52 8.35 -22.68
N VAL A 171 -46.52 7.57 -22.27
CA VAL A 171 -45.20 7.52 -22.84
C VAL A 171 -44.83 6.06 -23.09
N TYR A 172 -44.23 5.81 -24.24
CA TYR A 172 -43.63 4.51 -24.57
C TYR A 172 -42.16 4.70 -24.97
N TYR A 173 -41.28 3.97 -24.31
CA TYR A 173 -39.86 3.86 -24.65
C TYR A 173 -39.63 2.52 -25.30
N GLY A 174 -39.38 2.50 -26.61
CA GLY A 174 -39.12 1.30 -27.37
C GLY A 174 -37.75 0.67 -27.03
N PRO A 175 -37.53 -0.59 -27.42
CA PRO A 175 -36.24 -1.22 -27.31
C PRO A 175 -35.19 -0.48 -28.16
N VAL A 176 -33.92 -0.51 -27.72
CA VAL A 176 -32.79 -0.01 -28.51
C VAL A 176 -32.54 -0.95 -29.68
N TYR A 177 -32.37 -0.39 -30.86
CA TYR A 177 -32.00 -1.11 -32.08
C TYR A 177 -30.92 -0.33 -32.85
N PHE A 178 -30.21 -1.03 -33.73
CA PHE A 178 -29.11 -0.46 -34.52
C PHE A 178 -29.51 -0.26 -35.98
N ARG A 179 -29.30 0.95 -36.47
CA ARG A 179 -29.38 1.26 -37.92
C ARG A 179 -27.98 1.23 -38.51
N ARG A 180 -27.84 0.74 -39.73
CA ARG A 180 -26.58 0.67 -40.47
C ARG A 180 -25.43 0.03 -39.67
N GLU A 181 -25.81 -0.94 -38.83
CA GLU A 181 -24.87 -1.75 -38.03
C GLU A 181 -24.00 -0.97 -37.00
N SER A 182 -24.21 0.32 -36.81
CA SER A 182 -23.34 1.10 -35.93
C SER A 182 -24.04 2.17 -35.09
N GLU A 183 -25.18 2.67 -35.50
CA GLU A 183 -25.86 3.75 -34.79
C GLU A 183 -27.01 3.25 -33.94
N PRO A 184 -27.00 3.48 -32.59
CA PRO A 184 -28.09 3.11 -31.70
C PRO A 184 -29.27 4.08 -31.83
N TYR A 185 -30.47 3.52 -31.96
CA TYR A 185 -31.72 4.26 -32.04
C TYR A 185 -32.74 3.70 -31.04
N MET A 186 -33.68 4.53 -30.66
CA MET A 186 -34.83 4.16 -29.84
C MET A 186 -36.06 4.89 -30.34
N THR A 187 -37.19 4.19 -30.35
CA THR A 187 -38.49 4.79 -30.61
C THR A 187 -39.03 5.38 -29.30
N LEU A 188 -39.37 6.66 -29.32
CA LEU A 188 -40.07 7.36 -28.26
C LEU A 188 -41.45 7.77 -28.73
N SER A 189 -42.49 7.29 -28.07
CA SER A 189 -43.86 7.66 -28.44
C SER A 189 -44.59 8.34 -27.28
N LEU A 190 -45.27 9.42 -27.62
CA LEU A 190 -46.04 10.22 -26.67
C LEU A 190 -47.48 10.37 -27.12
N ALA A 191 -48.42 9.99 -26.26
CA ALA A 191 -49.84 10.24 -26.49
C ALA A 191 -50.25 11.60 -26.00
N GLY A 192 -51.04 12.30 -26.76
CA GLY A 192 -51.64 13.56 -26.34
C GLY A 192 -52.59 13.40 -25.14
N THR A 193 -52.77 14.47 -24.41
CA THR A 193 -53.63 14.48 -23.21
C THR A 193 -55.13 14.48 -23.55
N ARG A 194 -55.49 14.93 -24.74
CA ARG A 194 -56.88 14.92 -25.22
C ARG A 194 -57.16 13.66 -26.02
N ARG A 195 -58.43 13.20 -26.00
CA ARG A 195 -58.83 11.97 -26.68
C ARG A 195 -58.60 11.96 -28.23
N ASP A 196 -58.62 13.14 -28.85
CA ASP A 196 -58.44 13.33 -30.30
C ASP A 196 -57.03 13.81 -30.68
N ALA A 197 -56.10 13.88 -29.73
CA ALA A 197 -54.74 14.40 -30.00
C ALA A 197 -53.83 13.41 -30.75
N GLY A 198 -54.11 12.13 -30.67
CA GLY A 198 -53.29 11.06 -31.30
C GLY A 198 -51.97 10.83 -30.58
N VAL A 199 -51.03 10.24 -31.31
CA VAL A 199 -49.67 9.85 -30.79
C VAL A 199 -48.60 10.42 -31.70
N SER A 200 -47.58 11.07 -31.13
CA SER A 200 -46.37 11.39 -31.83
C SER A 200 -45.31 10.33 -31.55
N VAL A 201 -44.71 9.81 -32.59
CA VAL A 201 -43.68 8.75 -32.56
C VAL A 201 -42.38 9.34 -33.11
N ALA A 202 -41.37 9.41 -32.29
CA ALA A 202 -40.05 9.95 -32.63
C ALA A 202 -39.00 8.84 -32.67
N GLU A 203 -38.18 8.81 -33.72
CA GLU A 203 -36.99 7.97 -33.77
C GLU A 203 -35.78 8.77 -33.29
N VAL A 204 -35.24 8.36 -32.16
CA VAL A 204 -34.18 9.08 -31.43
C VAL A 204 -32.85 8.38 -31.64
N ASN A 205 -31.88 9.12 -32.15
CA ASN A 205 -30.48 8.68 -32.20
C ASN A 205 -29.84 8.80 -30.82
N LEU A 206 -29.33 7.72 -30.31
CA LEU A 206 -28.72 7.61 -28.97
C LEU A 206 -27.20 7.83 -28.96
N LYS A 207 -26.65 8.43 -30.01
CA LYS A 207 -25.21 8.68 -30.12
C LYS A 207 -24.66 9.46 -28.91
N LEU A 208 -25.41 10.41 -28.37
CA LEU A 208 -25.01 11.15 -27.16
C LEU A 208 -24.81 10.19 -25.96
N ILE A 209 -25.62 9.16 -25.83
CA ILE A 209 -25.49 8.17 -24.75
C ILE A 209 -24.18 7.41 -24.92
N TRP A 210 -23.87 7.02 -26.18
CA TRP A 210 -22.60 6.42 -26.50
C TRP A 210 -21.42 7.35 -26.13
N ASP A 211 -21.49 8.62 -26.54
CA ASP A 211 -20.44 9.61 -26.26
C ASP A 211 -20.27 9.83 -24.74
N VAL A 212 -21.35 9.85 -23.97
CA VAL A 212 -21.30 9.94 -22.51
C VAL A 212 -20.59 8.73 -21.91
N VAL A 213 -20.93 7.52 -22.35
CA VAL A 213 -20.36 6.26 -21.83
C VAL A 213 -18.88 6.14 -22.16
N THR A 214 -18.51 6.39 -23.42
CA THR A 214 -17.11 6.32 -23.86
C THR A 214 -16.26 7.46 -23.32
N GLY A 215 -16.88 8.57 -22.95
CA GLY A 215 -16.25 9.72 -22.32
C GLY A 215 -15.93 9.53 -20.82
N ILE A 216 -16.51 8.52 -20.17
CA ILE A 216 -16.21 8.20 -18.78
C ILE A 216 -14.85 7.53 -18.72
N LYS A 217 -13.88 8.25 -18.14
CA LYS A 217 -12.53 7.74 -17.89
C LYS A 217 -12.36 7.52 -16.40
N VAL A 218 -12.20 6.28 -16.00
CA VAL A 218 -11.81 5.88 -14.64
C VAL A 218 -10.47 5.17 -14.74
N GLY A 219 -9.39 5.88 -14.41
CA GLY A 219 -8.05 5.39 -14.69
C GLY A 219 -7.76 5.29 -16.20
N GLU A 220 -6.89 4.37 -16.56
CA GLU A 220 -6.50 4.10 -17.96
C GLU A 220 -7.28 2.95 -18.60
N GLN A 221 -7.61 1.92 -17.82
CA GLN A 221 -8.28 0.70 -18.26
C GLN A 221 -9.73 0.56 -17.75
N GLY A 222 -10.16 1.50 -16.90
CA GLY A 222 -11.54 1.54 -16.43
C GLY A 222 -12.50 1.83 -17.57
N GLN A 223 -13.69 1.28 -17.49
CA GLN A 223 -14.71 1.36 -18.53
C GLN A 223 -16.09 1.57 -17.93
N ALA A 224 -16.97 2.17 -18.73
CA ALA A 224 -18.37 2.26 -18.39
C ALA A 224 -19.21 1.57 -19.46
N PHE A 225 -20.38 1.05 -19.06
CA PHE A 225 -21.36 0.49 -19.99
C PHE A 225 -22.78 0.69 -19.48
N VAL A 226 -23.74 0.62 -20.38
CA VAL A 226 -25.17 0.77 -20.08
C VAL A 226 -25.92 -0.46 -20.53
N ILE A 227 -26.80 -0.94 -19.67
CA ILE A 227 -27.75 -2.01 -19.99
C ILE A 227 -29.19 -1.50 -19.92
N ASP A 228 -30.07 -2.17 -20.67
CA ASP A 228 -31.51 -1.93 -20.57
C ASP A 228 -32.14 -2.66 -19.36
N ALA A 229 -33.45 -2.45 -19.17
CA ALA A 229 -34.20 -3.11 -18.10
C ALA A 229 -34.18 -4.64 -18.19
N GLN A 230 -33.94 -5.21 -19.38
CA GLN A 230 -33.83 -6.65 -19.63
C GLN A 230 -32.42 -7.18 -19.38
N GLY A 231 -31.42 -6.31 -19.21
CA GLY A 231 -30.02 -6.67 -19.01
C GLY A 231 -29.23 -6.81 -20.32
N ARG A 232 -29.76 -6.31 -21.44
CA ARG A 232 -29.06 -6.27 -22.73
C ARG A 232 -28.13 -5.07 -22.78
N LEU A 233 -26.97 -5.23 -23.36
CA LEU A 233 -25.96 -4.19 -23.50
C LEU A 233 -26.40 -3.15 -24.54
N ILE A 234 -26.50 -1.89 -24.14
CA ILE A 234 -26.90 -0.75 -24.99
C ILE A 234 -25.67 0.04 -25.46
N ALA A 235 -24.75 0.32 -24.58
CA ALA A 235 -23.56 1.10 -24.86
C ALA A 235 -22.36 0.53 -24.11
N HIS A 236 -21.24 0.42 -24.80
CA HIS A 236 -19.96 -0.07 -24.28
C HIS A 236 -18.82 0.53 -25.12
N PRO A 237 -17.63 0.81 -24.56
CA PRO A 237 -16.48 1.28 -25.35
C PRO A 237 -16.10 0.34 -26.50
N ASP A 238 -16.21 -0.97 -26.27
CA ASP A 238 -16.07 -1.98 -27.31
C ASP A 238 -17.44 -2.21 -28.00
N ILE A 239 -17.64 -1.57 -29.17
CA ILE A 239 -18.88 -1.70 -29.94
C ILE A 239 -19.20 -3.14 -30.35
N SER A 240 -18.18 -3.97 -30.52
CA SER A 240 -18.39 -5.37 -30.95
C SER A 240 -19.22 -6.18 -29.97
N LEU A 241 -19.10 -5.88 -28.66
CA LEU A 241 -19.90 -6.52 -27.60
C LEU A 241 -21.38 -6.13 -27.72
N VAL A 242 -21.64 -4.88 -28.07
CA VAL A 242 -23.02 -4.37 -28.22
C VAL A 242 -23.66 -4.96 -29.47
N LEU A 243 -22.94 -4.98 -30.59
CA LEU A 243 -23.45 -5.53 -31.88
C LEU A 243 -23.68 -7.03 -31.81
N ARG A 244 -22.91 -7.77 -30.98
CA ARG A 244 -23.15 -9.20 -30.72
C ARG A 244 -24.35 -9.46 -29.80
N ASN A 245 -25.00 -8.39 -29.31
CA ASN A 245 -26.09 -8.49 -28.35
C ASN A 245 -25.69 -9.29 -27.10
N THR A 246 -24.48 -8.96 -26.54
CA THR A 246 -23.90 -9.68 -25.41
C THR A 246 -24.85 -9.66 -24.21
N ASP A 247 -25.15 -10.85 -23.69
CA ASP A 247 -26.01 -10.99 -22.52
C ASP A 247 -25.22 -10.71 -21.22
N MET A 248 -25.57 -9.63 -20.54
CA MET A 248 -24.96 -9.20 -19.26
C MET A 248 -25.73 -9.73 -18.04
N THR A 249 -26.84 -10.42 -18.22
CA THR A 249 -27.72 -10.85 -17.11
C THR A 249 -27.05 -11.82 -16.13
N ARG A 250 -25.97 -12.49 -16.54
CA ARG A 250 -25.24 -13.45 -15.71
C ARG A 250 -24.17 -12.82 -14.83
N LEU A 251 -23.82 -11.58 -15.08
CA LEU A 251 -22.82 -10.88 -14.28
C LEU A 251 -23.37 -10.57 -12.88
N THR A 252 -22.60 -10.88 -11.84
CA THR A 252 -23.01 -10.73 -10.43
C THR A 252 -23.44 -9.29 -10.11
N GLN A 253 -22.73 -8.29 -10.62
CA GLN A 253 -23.05 -6.88 -10.45
C GLN A 253 -24.38 -6.50 -11.11
N VAL A 254 -24.69 -7.09 -12.27
CA VAL A 254 -25.95 -6.85 -12.99
C VAL A 254 -27.12 -7.48 -12.25
N VAL A 255 -26.96 -8.71 -11.77
CA VAL A 255 -27.99 -9.38 -10.94
C VAL A 255 -28.30 -8.57 -9.69
N ALA A 256 -27.26 -8.12 -8.97
CA ALA A 256 -27.42 -7.33 -7.75
C ALA A 256 -28.07 -5.94 -8.01
N ALA A 257 -27.63 -5.24 -9.06
CA ALA A 257 -28.17 -3.93 -9.40
C ALA A 257 -29.66 -4.00 -9.80
N ARG A 258 -30.08 -5.04 -10.54
CA ARG A 258 -31.48 -5.27 -10.91
C ARG A 258 -32.33 -5.65 -9.69
N ALA A 259 -31.78 -6.47 -8.77
CA ALA A 259 -32.46 -6.81 -7.53
C ALA A 259 -32.68 -5.56 -6.64
N ALA A 260 -31.69 -4.69 -6.53
CA ALA A 260 -31.80 -3.43 -5.80
C ALA A 260 -32.86 -2.48 -6.41
N GLY A 261 -32.97 -2.44 -7.73
CA GLY A 261 -34.01 -1.67 -8.45
C GLY A 261 -35.43 -2.18 -8.19
N SER A 262 -35.60 -3.44 -7.80
CA SER A 262 -36.90 -4.03 -7.41
C SER A 262 -37.29 -3.82 -5.93
N GLY A 263 -36.52 -3.03 -5.18
CA GLY A 263 -36.79 -2.73 -3.75
C GLY A 263 -36.25 -3.78 -2.77
N ALA A 264 -35.50 -4.77 -3.23
CA ALA A 264 -34.77 -5.69 -2.35
C ALA A 264 -33.58 -4.96 -1.72
N ALA A 265 -33.47 -5.01 -0.39
CA ALA A 265 -32.33 -4.50 0.35
C ALA A 265 -31.09 -5.36 0.06
N THR A 266 -30.41 -5.08 -1.05
CA THR A 266 -29.20 -5.78 -1.44
C THR A 266 -28.04 -4.80 -1.26
N GLU A 267 -27.00 -5.22 -0.54
CA GLU A 267 -25.76 -4.42 -0.46
C GLU A 267 -25.18 -4.25 -1.86
N PRO A 268 -24.70 -3.04 -2.20
CA PRO A 268 -24.10 -2.82 -3.51
C PRO A 268 -22.87 -3.70 -3.66
N VAL A 269 -22.85 -4.52 -4.70
CA VAL A 269 -21.68 -5.33 -5.08
C VAL A 269 -20.56 -4.36 -5.47
N GLN A 270 -19.49 -4.36 -4.69
CA GLN A 270 -18.32 -3.51 -4.92
C GLN A 270 -17.24 -4.20 -5.74
N THR A 271 -17.26 -5.53 -5.75
CA THR A 271 -16.26 -6.36 -6.45
C THR A 271 -16.99 -7.39 -7.30
N ALA A 272 -16.60 -7.50 -8.56
CA ALA A 272 -17.23 -8.39 -9.53
C ALA A 272 -16.23 -8.85 -10.59
N VAL A 273 -16.71 -9.66 -11.54
CA VAL A 273 -15.91 -10.09 -12.69
C VAL A 273 -16.49 -9.45 -13.94
N ASP A 274 -15.63 -8.85 -14.78
CA ASP A 274 -16.04 -8.25 -16.04
C ASP A 274 -16.35 -9.31 -17.12
N VAL A 275 -16.82 -8.88 -18.28
CA VAL A 275 -17.11 -9.76 -19.43
C VAL A 275 -15.89 -10.49 -19.97
N ARG A 276 -14.68 -10.06 -19.61
CA ARG A 276 -13.40 -10.67 -20.01
C ARG A 276 -12.84 -11.62 -18.95
N GLY A 277 -13.53 -11.78 -17.82
CA GLY A 277 -13.11 -12.63 -16.70
C GLY A 277 -12.09 -11.97 -15.75
N ARG A 278 -11.94 -10.64 -15.79
CA ARG A 278 -11.04 -9.90 -14.88
C ARG A 278 -11.80 -9.44 -13.64
N ASP A 279 -11.15 -9.48 -12.50
CA ASP A 279 -11.70 -8.89 -11.28
C ASP A 279 -11.73 -7.37 -11.38
N VAL A 280 -12.90 -6.77 -11.09
CA VAL A 280 -13.13 -5.33 -11.17
C VAL A 280 -13.79 -4.78 -9.91
N LEU A 281 -13.46 -3.54 -9.57
CA LEU A 281 -14.30 -2.71 -8.72
C LEU A 281 -15.42 -2.15 -9.58
N THR A 282 -16.65 -2.21 -9.09
CA THR A 282 -17.83 -1.77 -9.84
C THR A 282 -18.72 -0.86 -9.01
N ALA A 283 -19.27 0.15 -9.66
CA ALA A 283 -20.35 0.99 -9.15
C ALA A 283 -21.40 1.15 -10.23
N TYR A 284 -22.64 1.40 -9.84
CA TYR A 284 -23.74 1.56 -10.77
C TYR A 284 -24.69 2.67 -10.36
N ALA A 285 -25.44 3.19 -11.33
CA ALA A 285 -26.54 4.12 -11.12
C ALA A 285 -27.69 3.80 -12.08
N SER A 286 -28.94 3.99 -11.62
CA SER A 286 -30.13 3.82 -12.43
C SER A 286 -30.43 5.07 -13.25
N VAL A 287 -30.89 4.89 -14.48
CA VAL A 287 -31.28 5.96 -15.41
C VAL A 287 -32.80 6.03 -15.50
N ALA A 288 -33.41 6.95 -14.78
CA ALA A 288 -34.85 7.22 -14.90
C ALA A 288 -35.12 8.10 -16.14
N PRO A 289 -36.27 7.94 -16.82
CA PRO A 289 -37.36 6.99 -16.54
C PRO A 289 -37.22 5.64 -17.24
N LEU A 290 -36.11 5.39 -17.97
CA LEU A 290 -35.93 4.26 -18.87
C LEU A 290 -35.78 2.91 -18.15
N GLY A 291 -35.44 2.93 -16.84
CA GLY A 291 -35.08 1.73 -16.10
C GLY A 291 -33.76 1.10 -16.53
N TRP A 292 -32.94 1.85 -17.25
CA TRP A 292 -31.59 1.45 -17.62
C TRP A 292 -30.63 1.58 -16.44
N ILE A 293 -29.52 0.86 -16.51
CA ILE A 293 -28.49 0.89 -15.47
C ILE A 293 -27.15 1.15 -16.14
N ILE A 294 -26.43 2.15 -15.65
CA ILE A 294 -25.06 2.42 -16.02
C ILE A 294 -24.13 1.82 -14.99
N PHE A 295 -23.10 1.11 -15.45
CA PHE A 295 -22.02 0.58 -14.65
C PHE A 295 -20.73 1.29 -14.97
N VAL A 296 -19.91 1.46 -13.95
CA VAL A 296 -18.53 1.96 -14.05
C VAL A 296 -17.63 0.95 -13.39
N GLU A 297 -16.69 0.42 -14.14
CA GLU A 297 -15.79 -0.67 -13.72
C GLU A 297 -14.33 -0.24 -13.82
N LEU A 298 -13.53 -0.65 -12.83
CA LEU A 298 -12.09 -0.45 -12.82
C LEU A 298 -11.40 -1.77 -12.47
N PRO A 299 -10.47 -2.28 -13.31
CA PRO A 299 -9.71 -3.49 -13.02
C PRO A 299 -8.94 -3.41 -11.71
N PHE A 300 -8.90 -4.50 -10.94
CA PHE A 300 -8.21 -4.56 -9.65
C PHE A 300 -6.72 -4.24 -9.78
N GLU A 301 -6.09 -4.69 -10.85
CA GLU A 301 -4.67 -4.42 -11.10
C GLU A 301 -4.38 -2.93 -11.11
N GLU A 302 -5.23 -2.15 -11.76
CA GLU A 302 -5.11 -0.70 -11.81
C GLU A 302 -5.57 -0.03 -10.50
N ALA A 303 -6.70 -0.48 -9.95
CA ALA A 303 -7.24 0.07 -8.70
C ALA A 303 -6.24 -0.02 -7.55
N TYR A 304 -5.44 -1.09 -7.49
CA TYR A 304 -4.47 -1.33 -6.43
C TYR A 304 -3.01 -1.03 -6.83
N ALA A 305 -2.74 -0.57 -8.06
CA ALA A 305 -1.39 -0.19 -8.48
C ALA A 305 -0.73 0.83 -7.55
N PRO A 306 -1.41 1.92 -7.10
CA PRO A 306 -0.83 2.87 -6.15
C PRO A 306 -0.50 2.24 -4.78
N LEU A 307 -1.27 1.23 -4.37
CA LEU A 307 -1.03 0.49 -3.12
C LEU A 307 0.24 -0.36 -3.22
N TYR A 308 0.45 -1.04 -4.35
CA TYR A 308 1.69 -1.79 -4.59
C TYR A 308 2.93 -0.89 -4.57
N ASP A 309 2.82 0.31 -5.13
CA ASP A 309 3.92 1.27 -5.13
C ASP A 309 4.15 1.86 -3.72
N ALA A 310 3.09 2.06 -2.93
CA ALA A 310 3.22 2.41 -1.52
C ALA A 310 3.90 1.30 -0.72
N ILE A 311 3.53 0.02 -0.93
CA ILE A 311 4.16 -1.13 -0.28
C ILE A 311 5.65 -1.23 -0.64
N LYS A 312 6.03 -1.05 -1.91
CA LYS A 312 7.42 -1.05 -2.34
C LYS A 312 8.23 0.07 -1.68
N ARG A 313 7.66 1.29 -1.63
CA ARG A 313 8.30 2.44 -0.97
C ARG A 313 8.46 2.23 0.53
N SER A 314 7.41 1.77 1.21
CA SER A 314 7.46 1.46 2.66
C SER A 314 8.43 0.32 2.94
N GLY A 315 8.49 -0.72 2.08
CA GLY A 315 9.46 -1.79 2.17
C GLY A 315 10.90 -1.31 2.00
N ALA A 316 11.17 -0.41 1.05
CA ALA A 316 12.48 0.19 0.86
C ALA A 316 12.92 1.04 2.06
N LEU A 317 12.00 1.85 2.62
CA LEU A 317 12.25 2.65 3.82
C LEU A 317 12.52 1.76 5.05
N LEU A 318 11.76 0.69 5.22
CA LEU A 318 11.96 -0.30 6.28
C LEU A 318 13.33 -0.97 6.17
N PHE A 319 13.72 -1.39 4.97
CA PHE A 319 15.04 -1.98 4.72
C PHE A 319 16.17 -0.99 5.02
N ALA A 320 16.04 0.27 4.58
CA ALA A 320 17.02 1.32 4.87
C ALA A 320 17.10 1.61 6.37
N GLY A 321 15.96 1.69 7.06
CA GLY A 321 15.88 1.87 8.51
C GLY A 321 16.53 0.73 9.31
N LEU A 322 16.28 -0.52 8.92
CA LEU A 322 16.90 -1.69 9.53
C LEU A 322 18.41 -1.73 9.30
N THR A 323 18.86 -1.37 8.10
CA THR A 323 20.29 -1.28 7.77
C THR A 323 20.97 -0.22 8.63
N LEU A 324 20.35 0.95 8.75
CA LEU A 324 20.86 2.04 9.60
C LEU A 324 20.88 1.65 11.08
N ALA A 325 19.82 0.99 11.57
CA ALA A 325 19.76 0.49 12.94
C ALA A 325 20.85 -0.55 13.21
N PHE A 326 21.09 -1.46 12.28
CA PHE A 326 22.17 -2.43 12.39
C PHE A 326 23.57 -1.78 12.43
N LEU A 327 23.82 -0.85 11.51
CA LEU A 327 25.09 -0.11 11.48
C LEU A 327 25.29 0.72 12.76
N SER A 328 24.25 1.40 13.23
CA SER A 328 24.28 2.15 14.49
C SER A 328 24.50 1.24 15.69
N GLY A 329 23.87 0.08 15.73
CA GLY A 329 24.07 -0.92 16.78
C GLY A 329 25.52 -1.44 16.81
N VAL A 330 26.10 -1.76 15.65
CA VAL A 330 27.51 -2.17 15.54
C VAL A 330 28.46 -1.04 15.96
N PHE A 331 28.18 0.19 15.52
CA PHE A 331 28.95 1.37 15.88
C PHE A 331 28.95 1.60 17.39
N LEU A 332 27.77 1.63 18.00
CA LEU A 332 27.60 1.87 19.45
C LEU A 332 28.27 0.74 20.26
N ALA A 333 28.13 -0.49 19.80
CA ALA A 333 28.77 -1.62 20.44
C ALA A 333 30.29 -1.54 20.40
N ARG A 334 30.89 -1.13 19.28
CA ARG A 334 32.33 -0.91 19.19
C ARG A 334 32.78 0.21 20.11
N ARG A 335 32.02 1.28 20.20
CA ARG A 335 32.39 2.46 20.98
C ARG A 335 32.19 2.28 22.49
N MET A 336 31.25 1.47 22.95
CA MET A 336 30.94 1.27 24.37
C MET A 336 31.38 -0.10 24.91
N VAL A 337 31.01 -1.18 24.24
CA VAL A 337 31.20 -2.53 24.81
C VAL A 337 32.65 -2.95 24.78
N VAL A 338 33.39 -2.63 23.72
CA VAL A 338 34.80 -3.01 23.61
C VAL A 338 35.67 -2.32 24.70
N PRO A 339 35.58 -1.00 24.91
CA PRO A 339 36.30 -0.35 26.01
C PRO A 339 35.95 -0.89 27.40
N ILE A 340 34.66 -1.18 27.68
CA ILE A 340 34.23 -1.79 28.94
C ILE A 340 34.87 -3.17 29.16
N GLN A 341 34.97 -3.98 28.08
CA GLN A 341 35.65 -5.29 28.17
C GLN A 341 37.15 -5.15 28.43
N MET A 342 37.80 -4.14 27.80
CA MET A 342 39.20 -3.82 28.06
C MET A 342 39.43 -3.36 29.52
N LEU A 343 38.56 -2.51 30.06
CA LEU A 343 38.57 -2.11 31.47
C LEU A 343 38.44 -3.35 32.38
N ARG A 344 37.47 -4.22 32.11
CA ARG A 344 37.27 -5.43 32.91
C ARG A 344 38.49 -6.36 32.88
N ALA A 345 39.08 -6.56 31.69
CA ALA A 345 40.26 -7.40 31.53
C ALA A 345 41.49 -6.83 32.22
N GLY A 346 41.71 -5.48 32.07
CA GLY A 346 42.78 -4.79 32.74
C GLY A 346 42.66 -4.77 34.27
N ALA A 347 41.44 -4.50 34.78
CA ALA A 347 41.17 -4.56 36.20
C ALA A 347 41.35 -5.97 36.79
N ALA A 348 40.98 -7.02 36.06
CA ALA A 348 41.20 -8.42 36.48
C ALA A 348 42.72 -8.77 36.58
N ARG A 349 43.55 -8.26 35.68
CA ARG A 349 45.01 -8.46 35.68
C ARG A 349 45.65 -7.72 36.82
N ILE A 350 45.29 -6.46 37.04
CA ILE A 350 45.77 -5.69 38.20
C ILE A 350 45.38 -6.38 39.50
N GLY A 351 44.15 -6.88 39.63
CA GLY A 351 43.68 -7.65 40.79
C GLY A 351 44.37 -9.01 40.99
N ALA A 352 44.93 -9.60 39.92
CA ALA A 352 45.76 -10.80 39.98
C ALA A 352 47.20 -10.54 40.34
N GLY A 353 47.62 -9.28 40.60
CA GLY A 353 48.95 -8.92 41.01
C GLY A 353 49.85 -8.36 39.91
N ASP A 354 49.38 -8.28 38.67
CA ASP A 354 50.12 -7.65 37.54
C ASP A 354 49.95 -6.10 37.59
N LEU A 355 50.68 -5.45 38.50
CA LEU A 355 50.58 -4.04 38.75
C LEU A 355 51.26 -3.20 37.65
N THR A 356 52.08 -3.81 36.80
CA THR A 356 52.79 -3.12 35.69
C THR A 356 51.86 -2.90 34.49
N GLN A 357 50.69 -3.59 34.44
CA GLN A 357 49.73 -3.46 33.38
C GLN A 357 49.09 -2.07 33.39
N ARG A 358 48.95 -1.45 32.20
CA ARG A 358 48.24 -0.20 31.99
C ARG A 358 47.07 -0.42 31.03
N ILE A 359 45.92 0.14 31.37
CA ILE A 359 44.70 0.12 30.57
C ILE A 359 44.75 1.29 29.59
N ASN A 360 44.92 1.03 28.30
CA ASN A 360 45.00 2.06 27.27
C ASN A 360 43.65 2.14 26.50
N ILE A 361 42.82 3.07 26.88
CA ILE A 361 41.53 3.35 26.25
C ILE A 361 41.54 4.84 25.90
N LYS A 362 41.18 5.11 24.60
CA LYS A 362 41.09 6.47 24.04
C LYS A 362 39.72 6.66 23.44
N THR A 363 38.73 6.93 24.26
CA THR A 363 37.34 7.15 23.85
C THR A 363 36.91 8.62 23.89
N GLY A 364 37.65 9.45 24.59
CA GLY A 364 37.34 10.89 24.80
C GLY A 364 36.13 11.11 25.71
N ASP A 365 35.74 10.11 26.53
CA ASP A 365 34.58 10.12 27.41
C ASP A 365 34.92 9.60 28.81
N GLU A 366 33.90 9.36 29.63
CA GLU A 366 34.04 8.90 31.02
C GLU A 366 34.77 7.54 31.12
N LEU A 367 34.77 6.73 30.08
CA LEU A 367 35.48 5.44 30.06
C LEU A 367 37.00 5.62 30.01
N GLU A 368 37.50 6.64 29.31
CA GLU A 368 38.89 7.02 29.34
C GLU A 368 39.27 7.57 30.71
N GLY A 369 38.43 8.40 31.30
CA GLY A 369 38.60 8.89 32.65
C GLY A 369 38.73 7.79 33.69
N LEU A 370 37.86 6.76 33.58
CA LEU A 370 37.88 5.58 34.45
C LEU A 370 39.17 4.75 34.23
N ALA A 371 39.61 4.57 32.99
CA ALA A 371 40.86 3.86 32.67
C ALA A 371 42.09 4.56 33.34
N ASN A 372 42.12 5.88 33.27
CA ASN A 372 43.18 6.67 33.89
C ASN A 372 43.15 6.51 35.43
N GLN A 373 42.00 6.52 36.08
CA GLN A 373 41.88 6.28 37.52
C GLN A 373 42.36 4.86 37.93
N PHE A 374 42.05 3.82 37.13
CA PHE A 374 42.57 2.49 37.34
C PHE A 374 44.11 2.45 37.21
N ASN A 375 44.67 3.13 36.21
CA ASN A 375 46.12 3.21 36.01
C ASN A 375 46.82 3.92 37.17
N ASP A 376 46.25 5.02 37.68
CA ASP A 376 46.76 5.76 38.83
C ASP A 376 46.73 4.90 40.11
N MET A 377 45.65 4.18 40.31
CA MET A 377 45.51 3.22 41.41
C MET A 377 46.55 2.10 41.33
N ALA A 378 46.74 1.51 40.13
CA ALA A 378 47.76 0.48 39.92
C ALA A 378 49.16 1.01 40.19
N GLY A 379 49.52 2.26 39.75
CA GLY A 379 50.78 2.87 40.01
C GLY A 379 51.03 3.09 41.52
N LYS A 380 50.06 3.61 42.26
CA LYS A 380 50.17 3.78 43.72
C LYS A 380 50.32 2.46 44.46
N LEU A 381 49.64 1.38 44.01
CA LEU A 381 49.80 0.05 44.56
C LEU A 381 51.20 -0.51 44.28
N GLU A 382 51.71 -0.39 43.05
CA GLU A 382 53.07 -0.78 42.66
C GLU A 382 54.13 -0.12 43.52
N GLU A 383 54.04 1.22 43.69
CA GLU A 383 54.92 1.99 44.56
C GLU A 383 54.84 1.54 46.03
N SER A 384 53.63 1.29 46.52
CA SER A 384 53.42 0.79 47.91
C SER A 384 53.97 -0.58 48.14
N TYR A 385 53.81 -1.52 47.18
CA TYR A 385 54.39 -2.88 47.26
C TYR A 385 55.93 -2.83 47.19
N ALA A 386 56.52 -2.03 46.30
CA ALA A 386 57.98 -1.85 46.21
C ALA A 386 58.55 -1.30 47.52
N GLY A 387 57.88 -0.29 48.11
CA GLY A 387 58.25 0.27 49.38
C GLY A 387 58.12 -0.72 50.58
N LEU A 388 57.13 -1.59 50.51
CA LEU A 388 56.90 -2.63 51.51
C LEU A 388 58.00 -3.72 51.39
N GLU A 389 58.34 -4.13 50.17
CA GLU A 389 59.41 -5.10 49.91
C GLU A 389 60.76 -4.59 50.39
N GLN A 390 61.09 -3.35 50.12
CA GLN A 390 62.31 -2.69 50.62
C GLN A 390 62.33 -2.64 52.14
N LYS A 391 61.22 -2.35 52.78
CA LYS A 391 61.09 -2.32 54.24
C LYS A 391 61.23 -3.68 54.87
N VAL A 392 60.67 -4.74 54.21
CA VAL A 392 60.82 -6.13 54.68
C VAL A 392 62.27 -6.54 54.51
N GLU A 393 62.94 -6.22 53.42
CA GLU A 393 64.37 -6.54 53.21
C GLU A 393 65.23 -5.87 54.26
N GLN A 394 65.01 -4.58 54.55
CA GLN A 394 65.69 -3.84 55.57
C GLN A 394 65.51 -4.42 56.98
N ARG A 395 64.26 -4.80 57.32
CA ARG A 395 63.92 -5.44 58.59
C ARG A 395 64.53 -6.83 58.73
N THR A 396 64.60 -7.58 57.61
CA THR A 396 65.24 -8.89 57.58
C THR A 396 66.76 -8.80 57.77
N GLN A 397 67.41 -7.79 57.18
CA GLN A 397 68.81 -7.51 57.39
C GLN A 397 69.11 -7.07 58.85
N GLU A 398 68.30 -6.12 59.42
CA GLU A 398 68.40 -5.73 60.82
C GLU A 398 68.25 -6.90 61.80
N LEU A 399 67.21 -7.80 61.46
CA LEU A 399 67.02 -9.00 62.27
C LEU A 399 68.18 -9.98 62.19
N ALA A 400 68.75 -10.19 60.97
CA ALA A 400 69.90 -11.05 60.77
C ALA A 400 71.12 -10.55 61.51
N GLN A 401 71.34 -9.21 61.54
CA GLN A 401 72.41 -8.60 62.29
C GLN A 401 72.21 -8.74 63.80
N SER A 402 71.01 -8.49 64.33
CA SER A 402 70.69 -8.66 65.77
C SER A 402 70.82 -10.18 66.17
N VAL A 403 70.45 -11.12 65.37
CA VAL A 403 70.67 -12.56 65.60
C VAL A 403 72.19 -12.87 65.64
N GLY A 404 72.95 -12.27 64.76
CA GLY A 404 74.47 -12.35 64.75
C GLY A 404 75.05 -11.86 66.01
N GLU A 405 74.63 -10.66 66.50
CA GLU A 405 75.09 -10.05 67.72
C GLU A 405 74.72 -10.91 68.98
N LEU A 406 73.49 -11.39 69.04
CA LEU A 406 73.05 -12.30 70.09
C LEU A 406 73.84 -13.64 70.11
N ARG A 407 74.18 -14.18 68.94
CA ARG A 407 75.04 -15.38 68.85
C ARG A 407 76.46 -15.07 69.37
N ALA A 408 77.04 -13.99 68.91
CA ALA A 408 78.36 -13.56 69.40
C ALA A 408 78.39 -13.34 70.94
N LEU A 409 77.38 -12.69 71.51
CA LEU A 409 77.20 -12.59 72.94
C LEU A 409 77.02 -13.92 73.67
N GLY A 410 76.29 -14.84 73.05
CA GLY A 410 76.10 -16.19 73.49
C GLY A 410 77.39 -17.02 73.55
N GLU A 411 78.23 -16.90 72.49
CA GLU A 411 79.54 -17.52 72.40
C GLU A 411 80.53 -16.89 73.44
N VAL A 412 80.50 -15.56 73.61
CA VAL A 412 81.30 -14.89 74.66
C VAL A 412 80.85 -15.30 76.07
N SER A 413 79.52 -15.39 76.31
CA SER A 413 78.96 -15.89 77.56
C SER A 413 79.32 -17.38 77.85
N GLN A 414 79.32 -18.22 76.78
CA GLN A 414 79.72 -19.61 76.91
C GLN A 414 81.22 -19.80 77.16
N ALA A 415 82.08 -18.92 76.54
CA ALA A 415 83.50 -18.83 76.77
C ALA A 415 83.83 -18.38 78.19
N VAL A 416 83.14 -17.37 78.71
CA VAL A 416 83.34 -16.86 80.09
C VAL A 416 82.88 -17.94 81.12
N ASN A 417 81.76 -18.65 80.88
CA ASN A 417 81.33 -19.72 81.78
C ASN A 417 82.31 -20.91 81.77
N SER A 418 82.87 -21.23 80.58
CA SER A 418 83.84 -22.34 80.49
C SER A 418 85.18 -21.98 81.17
N THR A 419 85.55 -20.70 81.25
CA THR A 419 86.74 -20.27 81.98
C THR A 419 86.50 -20.17 83.47
N LEU A 420 85.28 -19.89 83.87
CA LEU A 420 84.89 -19.93 85.33
C LEU A 420 84.81 -21.31 85.91
N ASP A 421 84.43 -22.33 85.07
CA ASP A 421 84.41 -23.76 85.54
C ASP A 421 85.84 -24.32 85.74
N LEU A 422 86.87 -23.72 85.15
CA LEU A 422 88.24 -24.13 85.23
C LEU A 422 88.94 -23.60 86.56
N GLU A 423 88.34 -22.61 87.24
CA GLU A 423 88.84 -22.06 88.49
C GLU A 423 88.24 -22.78 89.72
N THR A 424 87.21 -23.69 89.51
CA THR A 424 86.55 -24.40 90.66
C THR A 424 87.05 -25.82 90.84
N VAL A 425 88.11 -26.26 90.08
CA VAL A 425 88.67 -27.63 90.14
C VAL A 425 90.20 -27.58 90.43
N LEU A 426 90.63 -26.67 91.33
CA LEU A 426 91.92 -26.78 92.04
C LEU A 426 91.74 -26.68 93.47
#